data_a6ce0fca58a96d2da04b268e27e60371
#
_entry.id   a6ce0fca58a96d2da04b268e27e60371
#
_cell.length_a   1.000
_cell.length_b   1.000
_cell.length_c   1.000
_cell.angle_alpha   90.00
_cell.angle_beta   90.00
_cell.angle_gamma   90.00
#
_symmetry.space_group_name_H-M   'P 1'
#
loop_
_entity.id
_entity.type
_entity.pdbx_description
1 polymer ?
#
loop_
_entity_poly.entity_id
_entity_poly.type
_entity_poly.pdbx_seq_one_letter_code
_entity_poly.pdbx_strand_id
1 'polypeptide(L)'
;ALHVGYHLTFYPDWLDFWRGDRTALTEKFGSEEVWRSFYGGPEGRETLLRLYREDLDRAVTWGARYVVFHVSDVSVEEGFTYHWRHTHEEVIDAAAEVINLLLGDRAWPFDFLVENQWWPGFTFTEPELTRRLLDGIRAERKGIMLDIGHLMNSDTSLRTLEEGADYVHRMLDRHGGLCRYIRGIHLHCSLSGEYVRAHTGFLPPGLPLDYLKRYGFGYRHILRIDTHQPWTSPAICEVVERIGPDYLVHELSAPDRGAREEAIHIQNRALGRG
;
A
#
# COMPACT_ATOMS: atom_id res chain seq x y z
N ALA A 1 1.01 20.25 -16.73
CA ALA A 1 0.96 19.89 -15.31
C ALA A 1 2.10 18.93 -15.03
N LEU A 2 2.84 19.16 -13.94
CA LEU A 2 3.96 18.30 -13.53
C LEU A 2 3.51 17.13 -12.63
N HIS A 3 2.27 17.18 -12.12
CA HIS A 3 1.72 16.17 -11.22
C HIS A 3 0.68 15.33 -11.96
N VAL A 4 0.95 14.02 -12.10
CA VAL A 4 0.03 13.08 -12.76
C VAL A 4 -0.82 12.34 -11.72
N GLY A 5 -0.25 11.94 -10.61
CA GLY A 5 -0.91 11.23 -9.53
C GLY A 5 -0.69 11.87 -8.16
N TYR A 6 -1.57 11.56 -7.22
CA TYR A 6 -1.49 11.99 -5.83
C TYR A 6 -1.68 10.77 -4.92
N HIS A 7 -0.71 10.54 -4.06
CA HIS A 7 -0.81 9.50 -3.03
C HIS A 7 -1.44 10.09 -1.78
N LEU A 8 -2.56 9.54 -1.32
CA LEU A 8 -3.21 9.99 -0.09
C LEU A 8 -2.33 9.65 1.11
N THR A 9 -2.46 10.40 2.19
CA THR A 9 -1.75 10.13 3.44
C THR A 9 -2.03 8.70 3.90
N PHE A 10 -0.96 7.96 4.20
CA PHE A 10 -1.06 6.58 4.66
C PHE A 10 -1.01 6.50 6.18
N TYR A 11 -2.05 5.93 6.76
CA TYR A 11 -2.10 5.52 8.16
C TYR A 11 -2.03 4.00 8.20
N PRO A 12 -0.90 3.38 8.58
CA PRO A 12 -0.77 1.92 8.54
C PRO A 12 -1.66 1.22 9.59
N ASP A 13 -1.88 1.81 10.74
CA ASP A 13 -2.72 1.33 11.83
C ASP A 13 -3.87 2.32 12.03
N TRP A 14 -5.05 2.02 11.51
CA TRP A 14 -6.16 2.98 11.50
C TRP A 14 -7.53 2.39 11.85
N LEU A 15 -7.71 1.08 11.75
CA LEU A 15 -9.03 0.46 11.85
C LEU A 15 -9.65 0.59 13.24
N ASP A 16 -8.85 0.41 14.31
CA ASP A 16 -9.34 0.63 15.68
C ASP A 16 -9.69 2.10 15.93
N PHE A 17 -8.94 3.03 15.34
CA PHE A 17 -9.26 4.45 15.41
C PHE A 17 -10.55 4.77 14.65
N TRP A 18 -10.75 4.19 13.47
CA TRP A 18 -11.99 4.30 12.70
C TRP A 18 -13.20 3.76 13.46
N ARG A 19 -13.05 2.62 14.12
CA ARG A 19 -14.09 1.96 14.93
C ARG A 19 -14.34 2.66 16.26
N GLY A 20 -13.45 3.52 16.72
CA GLY A 20 -13.50 4.16 18.02
C GLY A 20 -13.22 3.21 19.19
N ASP A 21 -12.44 2.15 18.94
CA ASP A 21 -12.03 1.20 19.98
C ASP A 21 -10.92 1.78 20.86
N ARG A 22 -11.34 2.53 21.88
CA ARG A 22 -10.42 3.18 22.81
C ARG A 22 -9.57 2.20 23.61
N THR A 23 -10.07 0.98 23.85
CA THR A 23 -9.33 -0.06 24.58
C THR A 23 -8.15 -0.52 23.74
N ALA A 24 -8.39 -0.94 22.49
CA ALA A 24 -7.35 -1.34 21.56
C ALA A 24 -6.35 -0.21 21.29
N LEU A 25 -6.83 1.02 21.12
CA LEU A 25 -5.97 2.19 20.94
C LEU A 25 -5.07 2.44 22.16
N THR A 26 -5.61 2.34 23.37
CA THR A 26 -4.81 2.55 24.60
C THR A 26 -3.78 1.44 24.78
N GLU A 27 -4.12 0.20 24.49
CA GLU A 27 -3.16 -0.92 24.49
C GLU A 27 -1.99 -0.68 23.52
N LYS A 28 -2.28 -0.27 22.27
CA LYS A 28 -1.28 -0.03 21.25
C LYS A 28 -0.42 1.21 21.52
N PHE A 29 -1.04 2.31 21.89
CA PHE A 29 -0.38 3.62 22.00
C PHE A 29 0.08 3.98 23.42
N GLY A 30 -0.43 3.27 24.44
CA GLY A 30 -0.12 3.50 25.86
C GLY A 30 -1.01 4.55 26.52
N SER A 31 -1.52 5.54 25.81
CA SER A 31 -2.46 6.53 26.33
C SER A 31 -3.30 7.20 25.26
N GLU A 32 -4.42 7.80 25.71
CA GLU A 32 -5.30 8.59 24.82
C GLU A 32 -4.59 9.81 24.23
N GLU A 33 -3.73 10.46 24.99
CA GLU A 33 -2.96 11.61 24.52
C GLU A 33 -2.06 11.24 23.33
N VAL A 34 -1.40 10.08 23.39
CA VAL A 34 -0.48 9.61 22.36
C VAL A 34 -1.23 9.29 21.07
N TRP A 35 -2.31 8.51 21.10
CA TRP A 35 -3.03 8.19 19.87
C TRP A 35 -3.76 9.40 19.27
N ARG A 36 -4.28 10.33 20.10
CA ARG A 36 -4.83 11.60 19.60
C ARG A 36 -3.79 12.46 18.90
N SER A 37 -2.58 12.50 19.45
CA SER A 37 -1.46 13.21 18.82
C SER A 37 -1.04 12.55 17.50
N PHE A 38 -1.01 11.22 17.46
CA PHE A 38 -0.63 10.46 16.27
C PHE A 38 -1.60 10.67 15.10
N TYR A 39 -2.90 10.60 15.34
CA TYR A 39 -3.91 10.80 14.29
C TYR A 39 -4.30 12.28 14.07
N GLY A 40 -3.85 13.19 14.91
CA GLY A 40 -4.15 14.62 14.78
C GLY A 40 -5.58 15.02 15.16
N GLY A 41 -6.24 14.26 16.04
CA GLY A 41 -7.58 14.59 16.55
C GLY A 41 -8.21 13.53 17.44
N PRO A 42 -9.31 13.88 18.14
CA PRO A 42 -9.95 13.04 19.14
C PRO A 42 -11.02 12.08 18.57
N GLU A 43 -11.60 12.39 17.44
CA GLU A 43 -12.70 11.61 16.83
C GLU A 43 -12.17 10.80 15.65
N GLY A 44 -12.32 9.44 15.73
CA GLY A 44 -11.79 8.52 14.74
C GLY A 44 -12.27 8.84 13.31
N ARG A 45 -13.57 8.70 13.06
CA ARG A 45 -14.16 8.86 11.73
C ARG A 45 -14.00 10.27 11.17
N GLU A 46 -14.40 11.29 11.92
CA GLU A 46 -14.38 12.67 11.45
C GLU A 46 -12.95 13.17 11.22
N THR A 47 -12.01 12.77 12.07
CA THR A 47 -10.60 13.13 11.91
C THR A 47 -10.03 12.54 10.62
N LEU A 48 -10.19 11.25 10.37
CA LEU A 48 -9.67 10.59 9.16
C LEU A 48 -10.34 11.14 7.90
N LEU A 49 -11.68 11.31 7.90
CA LEU A 49 -12.39 11.87 6.75
C LEU A 49 -11.97 13.29 6.46
N ARG A 50 -11.72 14.13 7.48
CA ARG A 50 -11.22 15.47 7.29
C ARG A 50 -9.84 15.48 6.63
N LEU A 51 -8.91 14.66 7.13
CA LEU A 51 -7.56 14.58 6.61
C LEU A 51 -7.54 14.08 5.15
N TYR A 52 -8.30 13.05 4.83
CA TYR A 52 -8.41 12.57 3.45
C TYR A 52 -9.12 13.55 2.52
N ARG A 53 -10.11 14.31 3.01
CA ARG A 53 -10.72 15.39 2.20
C ARG A 53 -9.72 16.49 1.86
N GLU A 54 -8.87 16.87 2.81
CA GLU A 54 -7.78 17.82 2.56
C GLU A 54 -6.80 17.30 1.49
N ASP A 55 -6.50 15.99 1.49
CA ASP A 55 -5.68 15.36 0.45
C ASP A 55 -6.38 15.39 -0.92
N LEU A 56 -7.68 15.07 -0.98
CA LEU A 56 -8.45 15.14 -2.23
C LEU A 56 -8.52 16.57 -2.78
N ASP A 57 -8.69 17.57 -1.92
CA ASP A 57 -8.72 18.97 -2.34
C ASP A 57 -7.35 19.41 -2.89
N ARG A 58 -6.24 18.93 -2.30
CA ARG A 58 -4.89 19.13 -2.86
C ARG A 58 -4.74 18.46 -4.20
N ALA A 59 -5.20 17.20 -4.34
CA ALA A 59 -5.15 16.45 -5.60
C ALA A 59 -5.90 17.18 -6.71
N VAL A 60 -7.09 17.71 -6.43
CA VAL A 60 -7.86 18.56 -7.36
C VAL A 60 -7.09 19.83 -7.72
N THR A 61 -6.55 20.53 -6.72
CA THR A 61 -5.80 21.78 -6.93
C THR A 61 -4.58 21.56 -7.81
N TRP A 62 -3.91 20.43 -7.69
CA TRP A 62 -2.73 20.08 -8.49
C TRP A 62 -3.06 19.46 -9.85
N GLY A 63 -4.34 19.20 -10.11
CA GLY A 63 -4.82 18.62 -11.36
C GLY A 63 -4.42 17.16 -11.52
N ALA A 64 -4.38 16.40 -10.41
CA ALA A 64 -4.08 14.99 -10.44
C ALA A 64 -5.09 14.23 -11.31
N ARG A 65 -4.59 13.28 -12.12
CA ARG A 65 -5.40 12.40 -12.96
C ARG A 65 -5.89 11.16 -12.22
N TYR A 66 -5.17 10.76 -11.18
CA TYR A 66 -5.54 9.70 -10.26
C TYR A 66 -5.09 10.02 -8.84
N VAL A 67 -5.74 9.39 -7.88
CA VAL A 67 -5.33 9.35 -6.48
C VAL A 67 -5.16 7.90 -6.05
N VAL A 68 -4.26 7.65 -5.09
CA VAL A 68 -3.96 6.31 -4.58
C VAL A 68 -4.32 6.23 -3.10
N PHE A 69 -4.99 5.15 -2.71
CA PHE A 69 -5.38 4.84 -1.34
C PHE A 69 -4.93 3.42 -0.97
N HIS A 70 -4.11 3.29 0.07
CA HIS A 70 -3.73 1.98 0.61
C HIS A 70 -4.90 1.31 1.33
N VAL A 71 -5.13 0.04 1.04
CA VAL A 71 -6.16 -0.76 1.72
C VAL A 71 -5.48 -1.83 2.58
N SER A 72 -5.00 -1.41 3.74
CA SER A 72 -4.39 -2.31 4.72
C SER A 72 -4.51 -1.76 6.13
N ASP A 73 -4.34 -2.62 7.13
CA ASP A 73 -4.24 -2.25 8.55
C ASP A 73 -3.19 -3.11 9.23
N VAL A 74 -2.22 -2.46 9.89
CA VAL A 74 -1.12 -3.13 10.58
C VAL A 74 -0.57 -2.23 11.69
N SER A 75 -0.51 -2.73 12.92
CA SER A 75 0.20 -2.09 14.02
C SER A 75 1.71 -2.37 13.96
N VAL A 76 2.47 -1.65 14.77
CA VAL A 76 3.94 -1.87 14.87
C VAL A 76 4.26 -3.29 15.28
N GLU A 77 3.53 -3.83 16.26
CA GLU A 77 3.74 -5.19 16.78
C GLU A 77 3.40 -6.25 15.75
N GLU A 78 2.33 -6.05 14.99
CA GLU A 78 1.91 -6.96 13.91
C GLU A 78 2.94 -6.99 12.78
N GLY A 79 3.56 -5.85 12.46
CA GLY A 79 4.64 -5.78 11.48
C GLY A 79 5.85 -6.65 11.83
N PHE A 80 6.09 -6.93 13.13
CA PHE A 80 7.13 -7.85 13.60
C PHE A 80 6.62 -9.29 13.78
N THR A 81 5.42 -9.45 14.38
CA THR A 81 4.95 -10.79 14.78
C THR A 81 4.27 -11.54 13.66
N TYR A 82 3.72 -10.86 12.67
CA TYR A 82 2.84 -11.41 11.64
C TYR A 82 1.62 -12.14 12.26
N HIS A 83 1.22 -11.70 13.45
CA HIS A 83 -0.03 -12.12 14.09
C HIS A 83 -1.04 -10.97 13.99
N TRP A 84 -2.00 -11.14 13.09
CA TRP A 84 -2.93 -10.10 12.71
C TRP A 84 -4.12 -9.99 13.69
N ARG A 85 -4.48 -8.77 14.06
CA ARG A 85 -5.66 -8.47 14.89
C ARG A 85 -6.94 -8.47 14.08
N HIS A 86 -6.84 -8.02 12.83
CA HIS A 86 -7.97 -7.89 11.93
C HIS A 86 -7.84 -8.83 10.73
N THR A 87 -8.99 -9.25 10.17
CA THR A 87 -9.02 -10.06 8.96
C THR A 87 -8.94 -9.19 7.71
N HIS A 88 -8.65 -9.79 6.57
CA HIS A 88 -8.69 -9.09 5.29
C HIS A 88 -10.07 -8.47 5.03
N GLU A 89 -11.14 -9.22 5.31
CA GLU A 89 -12.52 -8.78 5.10
C GLU A 89 -12.88 -7.56 5.95
N GLU A 90 -12.49 -7.55 7.23
CA GLU A 90 -12.74 -6.43 8.13
C GLU A 90 -12.09 -5.14 7.63
N VAL A 91 -10.84 -5.23 7.18
CA VAL A 91 -10.09 -4.08 6.66
C VAL A 91 -10.68 -3.60 5.33
N ILE A 92 -11.02 -4.53 4.43
CA ILE A 92 -11.63 -4.24 3.13
C ILE A 92 -13.00 -3.55 3.30
N ASP A 93 -13.85 -4.07 4.17
CA ASP A 93 -15.18 -3.49 4.39
C ASP A 93 -15.09 -2.08 4.97
N ALA A 94 -14.20 -1.88 5.96
CA ALA A 94 -13.98 -0.58 6.55
C ALA A 94 -13.35 0.40 5.53
N ALA A 95 -12.41 -0.04 4.71
CA ALA A 95 -11.84 0.78 3.64
C ALA A 95 -12.90 1.20 2.62
N ALA A 96 -13.77 0.28 2.20
CA ALA A 96 -14.88 0.60 1.31
C ALA A 96 -15.87 1.61 1.96
N GLU A 97 -16.13 1.49 3.28
CA GLU A 97 -16.92 2.47 4.02
C GLU A 97 -16.27 3.85 4.00
N VAL A 98 -14.96 3.94 4.34
CA VAL A 98 -14.19 5.20 4.30
C VAL A 98 -14.25 5.83 2.93
N ILE A 99 -13.95 5.07 1.88
CA ILE A 99 -13.91 5.55 0.49
C ILE A 99 -15.28 6.07 0.07
N ASN A 100 -16.36 5.34 0.38
CA ASN A 100 -17.72 5.76 0.04
C ASN A 100 -18.16 7.03 0.78
N LEU A 101 -17.78 7.20 2.05
CA LEU A 101 -18.06 8.43 2.81
C LEU A 101 -17.19 9.61 2.36
N LEU A 102 -15.97 9.34 1.93
CA LEU A 102 -15.03 10.34 1.44
C LEU A 102 -15.46 10.90 0.09
N LEU A 103 -15.80 10.02 -0.85
CA LEU A 103 -16.14 10.41 -2.21
C LEU A 103 -17.59 10.90 -2.32
N GLY A 104 -18.51 10.37 -1.52
CA GLY A 104 -19.93 10.71 -1.58
C GLY A 104 -20.51 10.48 -2.99
N ASP A 105 -21.51 11.29 -3.34
CA ASP A 105 -22.14 11.28 -4.67
C ASP A 105 -21.54 12.34 -5.62
N ARG A 106 -20.37 12.87 -5.27
CA ARG A 106 -19.68 13.90 -6.07
C ARG A 106 -18.91 13.24 -7.22
N ALA A 107 -19.04 13.79 -8.42
CA ALA A 107 -18.16 13.47 -9.54
C ALA A 107 -16.75 14.07 -9.31
N TRP A 108 -15.75 13.21 -9.22
CA TRP A 108 -14.36 13.61 -9.04
C TRP A 108 -13.62 13.62 -10.39
N PRO A 109 -12.67 14.55 -10.61
CA PRO A 109 -11.97 14.67 -11.90
C PRO A 109 -10.85 13.63 -12.10
N PHE A 110 -10.61 12.77 -11.15
CA PHE A 110 -9.52 11.78 -11.13
C PHE A 110 -10.05 10.34 -11.01
N ASP A 111 -9.22 9.38 -11.34
CA ASP A 111 -9.45 7.97 -11.03
C ASP A 111 -9.08 7.71 -9.56
N PHE A 112 -9.93 6.99 -8.83
CA PHE A 112 -9.64 6.58 -7.46
C PHE A 112 -9.09 5.16 -7.47
N LEU A 113 -7.80 5.01 -7.17
CA LEU A 113 -7.10 3.75 -7.25
C LEU A 113 -6.82 3.21 -5.84
N VAL A 114 -7.20 1.96 -5.62
CA VAL A 114 -6.86 1.22 -4.39
C VAL A 114 -5.57 0.46 -4.60
N GLU A 115 -4.68 0.51 -3.63
CA GLU A 115 -3.37 -0.11 -3.71
C GLU A 115 -3.25 -1.30 -2.77
N ASN A 116 -2.63 -2.37 -3.28
CA ASN A 116 -2.35 -3.58 -2.52
C ASN A 116 -1.15 -3.41 -1.59
N GLN A 117 -1.25 -4.10 -0.45
CA GLN A 117 -0.15 -4.29 0.51
C GLN A 117 0.04 -5.79 0.75
N TRP A 118 0.99 -6.19 1.61
CA TRP A 118 1.18 -7.60 2.00
C TRP A 118 0.64 -7.91 3.41
N TRP A 119 -0.06 -6.96 4.02
CA TRP A 119 -0.74 -7.04 5.32
C TRP A 119 -2.24 -7.28 5.17
N PRO A 120 -2.99 -7.48 6.28
CA PRO A 120 -4.45 -7.58 6.21
C PRO A 120 -5.09 -6.42 5.47
N GLY A 121 -6.01 -6.75 4.57
CA GLY A 121 -6.65 -5.84 3.64
C GLY A 121 -6.54 -6.35 2.21
N PHE A 122 -6.24 -5.47 1.28
CA PHE A 122 -6.13 -5.80 -0.14
C PHE A 122 -4.69 -6.20 -0.47
N THR A 123 -4.47 -7.48 -0.81
CA THR A 123 -3.14 -8.02 -1.13
C THR A 123 -2.96 -8.37 -2.62
N PHE A 124 -4.03 -8.41 -3.38
CA PHE A 124 -4.05 -8.93 -4.75
C PHE A 124 -3.59 -10.40 -4.86
N THR A 125 -3.80 -11.19 -3.82
CA THR A 125 -3.52 -12.64 -3.82
C THR A 125 -4.79 -13.48 -3.95
N GLU A 126 -5.93 -12.97 -3.47
CA GLU A 126 -7.23 -13.66 -3.45
C GLU A 126 -8.27 -12.91 -4.28
N PRO A 127 -8.76 -13.49 -5.40
CA PRO A 127 -9.74 -12.83 -6.28
C PRO A 127 -11.06 -12.47 -5.60
N GLU A 128 -11.50 -13.25 -4.61
CA GLU A 128 -12.75 -12.98 -3.88
C GLU A 128 -12.63 -11.73 -3.02
N LEU A 129 -11.48 -11.50 -2.39
CA LEU A 129 -11.20 -10.29 -1.61
C LEU A 129 -11.09 -9.07 -2.53
N THR A 130 -10.44 -9.23 -3.69
CA THR A 130 -10.36 -8.18 -4.71
C THR A 130 -11.76 -7.80 -5.20
N ARG A 131 -12.62 -8.79 -5.48
CA ARG A 131 -14.01 -8.55 -5.89
C ARG A 131 -14.80 -7.85 -4.78
N ARG A 132 -14.68 -8.33 -3.52
CA ARG A 132 -15.35 -7.72 -2.36
C ARG A 132 -15.01 -6.23 -2.24
N LEU A 133 -13.73 -5.87 -2.36
CA LEU A 133 -13.28 -4.48 -2.32
C LEU A 133 -13.90 -3.65 -3.46
N LEU A 134 -13.76 -4.13 -4.69
CA LEU A 134 -14.26 -3.41 -5.86
C LEU A 134 -15.77 -3.26 -5.85
N ASP A 135 -16.52 -4.29 -5.48
CA ASP A 135 -17.98 -4.25 -5.40
C ASP A 135 -18.44 -3.35 -4.23
N GLY A 136 -17.68 -3.31 -3.14
CA GLY A 136 -17.94 -2.43 -1.99
C GLY A 136 -17.79 -0.94 -2.29
N ILE A 137 -16.94 -0.56 -3.24
CA ILE A 137 -16.70 0.84 -3.62
C ILE A 137 -17.72 1.29 -4.68
N ARG A 138 -18.48 2.36 -4.41
CA ARG A 138 -19.53 2.87 -5.30
C ARG A 138 -19.05 3.82 -6.39
N ALA A 139 -17.81 4.34 -6.28
CA ALA A 139 -17.26 5.26 -7.27
C ALA A 139 -17.22 4.64 -8.67
N GLU A 140 -17.63 5.41 -9.70
CA GLU A 140 -17.58 4.96 -11.10
C GLU A 140 -16.14 4.86 -11.62
N ARG A 141 -15.31 5.85 -11.29
CA ARG A 141 -13.90 5.93 -11.71
C ARG A 141 -12.97 5.27 -10.68
N LYS A 142 -13.28 4.04 -10.30
CA LYS A 142 -12.42 3.24 -9.43
C LYS A 142 -11.51 2.32 -10.23
N GLY A 143 -10.38 1.99 -9.64
CA GLY A 143 -9.43 1.03 -10.20
C GLY A 143 -8.43 0.55 -9.17
N ILE A 144 -7.44 -0.18 -9.66
CA ILE A 144 -6.33 -0.71 -8.87
C ILE A 144 -5.05 0.00 -9.31
N MET A 145 -4.27 0.48 -8.34
CA MET A 145 -2.85 0.69 -8.47
C MET A 145 -2.19 -0.60 -7.99
N LEU A 146 -1.66 -1.39 -8.92
CA LEU A 146 -0.96 -2.63 -8.56
C LEU A 146 0.48 -2.31 -8.22
N ASP A 147 0.82 -2.40 -6.93
CA ASP A 147 2.20 -2.34 -6.49
C ASP A 147 2.84 -3.72 -6.61
N ILE A 148 3.85 -3.81 -7.47
CA ILE A 148 4.53 -5.06 -7.80
C ILE A 148 5.44 -5.52 -6.65
N GLY A 149 6.13 -4.59 -5.99
CA GLY A 149 6.99 -4.92 -4.85
C GLY A 149 6.18 -5.38 -3.64
N HIS A 150 5.06 -4.74 -3.36
CA HIS A 150 4.13 -5.17 -2.31
C HIS A 150 3.54 -6.56 -2.60
N LEU A 151 3.20 -6.82 -3.86
CA LEU A 151 2.73 -8.15 -4.24
C LEU A 151 3.84 -9.20 -4.05
N MET A 152 5.10 -8.89 -4.40
CA MET A 152 6.23 -9.80 -4.14
C MET A 152 6.45 -10.05 -2.65
N ASN A 153 6.23 -9.06 -1.78
CA ASN A 153 6.35 -9.20 -0.33
C ASN A 153 5.32 -10.17 0.28
N SER A 154 4.23 -10.47 -0.44
CA SER A 154 3.24 -11.46 0.00
C SER A 154 3.69 -12.92 -0.17
N ASP A 155 4.77 -13.19 -0.90
CA ASP A 155 5.38 -14.52 -1.06
C ASP A 155 6.85 -14.53 -0.62
N THR A 156 7.10 -14.94 0.62
CA THR A 156 8.45 -15.01 1.19
C THR A 156 9.34 -16.12 0.60
N SER A 157 8.83 -16.91 -0.33
CA SER A 157 9.60 -17.98 -0.99
C SER A 157 10.41 -17.47 -2.19
N LEU A 158 10.08 -16.32 -2.74
CA LEU A 158 10.75 -15.73 -3.91
C LEU A 158 12.25 -15.48 -3.65
N ARG A 159 13.09 -15.85 -4.61
CA ARG A 159 14.56 -15.73 -4.53
C ARG A 159 15.16 -14.93 -5.68
N THR A 160 14.50 -14.91 -6.83
CA THR A 160 14.98 -14.21 -8.03
C THR A 160 13.91 -13.29 -8.60
N LEU A 161 14.31 -12.37 -9.46
CA LEU A 161 13.37 -11.48 -10.12
C LEU A 161 12.50 -12.23 -11.14
N GLU A 162 13.02 -13.28 -11.75
CA GLU A 162 12.26 -14.15 -12.64
C GLU A 162 11.13 -14.85 -11.88
N GLU A 163 11.41 -15.42 -10.70
CA GLU A 163 10.37 -15.99 -9.82
C GLU A 163 9.34 -14.93 -9.42
N GLY A 164 9.78 -13.67 -9.19
CA GLY A 164 8.90 -12.54 -8.92
C GLY A 164 7.96 -12.22 -10.09
N ALA A 165 8.50 -12.15 -11.32
CA ALA A 165 7.69 -11.94 -12.50
C ALA A 165 6.69 -13.09 -12.75
N ASP A 166 7.13 -14.33 -12.59
CA ASP A 166 6.28 -15.52 -12.69
C ASP A 166 5.17 -15.50 -11.61
N TYR A 167 5.49 -15.02 -10.41
CA TYR A 167 4.50 -14.88 -9.35
C TYR A 167 3.42 -13.85 -9.70
N VAL A 168 3.84 -12.69 -10.24
CA VAL A 168 2.88 -11.68 -10.73
C VAL A 168 1.99 -12.29 -11.83
N HIS A 169 2.56 -12.99 -12.80
CA HIS A 169 1.78 -13.65 -13.85
C HIS A 169 0.76 -14.64 -13.28
N ARG A 170 1.13 -15.45 -12.29
CA ARG A 170 0.19 -16.37 -11.61
C ARG A 170 -0.96 -15.62 -10.92
N MET A 171 -0.67 -14.48 -10.28
CA MET A 171 -1.71 -13.67 -9.62
C MET A 171 -2.66 -13.03 -10.66
N LEU A 172 -2.13 -12.57 -11.78
CA LEU A 172 -2.94 -12.09 -12.91
C LEU A 172 -3.83 -13.21 -13.48
N ASP A 173 -3.31 -14.43 -13.63
CA ASP A 173 -4.09 -15.59 -14.08
C ASP A 173 -5.24 -15.90 -13.10
N ARG A 174 -4.96 -15.92 -11.79
CA ARG A 174 -5.97 -16.15 -10.75
C ARG A 174 -7.09 -15.09 -10.79
N HIS A 175 -6.74 -13.83 -11.01
CA HIS A 175 -7.69 -12.71 -11.02
C HIS A 175 -8.50 -12.62 -12.32
N GLY A 176 -7.98 -13.13 -13.42
CA GLY A 176 -8.69 -13.21 -14.70
C GLY A 176 -9.33 -11.88 -15.09
N GLY A 177 -10.66 -11.87 -15.24
CA GLY A 177 -11.40 -10.67 -15.64
C GLY A 177 -11.34 -9.48 -14.68
N LEU A 178 -10.88 -9.67 -13.43
CA LEU A 178 -10.69 -8.57 -12.49
C LEU A 178 -9.47 -7.71 -12.87
N CYS A 179 -8.51 -8.24 -13.63
CA CYS A 179 -7.34 -7.48 -14.08
C CYS A 179 -7.70 -6.23 -14.90
N ARG A 180 -8.90 -6.16 -15.50
CA ARG A 180 -9.38 -4.95 -16.21
C ARG A 180 -9.48 -3.70 -15.32
N TYR A 181 -9.49 -3.87 -14.00
CA TYR A 181 -9.49 -2.77 -13.05
C TYR A 181 -8.10 -2.23 -12.73
N ILE A 182 -7.03 -2.91 -13.15
CA ILE A 182 -5.66 -2.41 -12.96
C ILE A 182 -5.46 -1.25 -13.92
N ARG A 183 -5.42 -0.04 -13.38
CA ARG A 183 -5.23 1.21 -14.12
C ARG A 183 -3.79 1.72 -14.00
N GLY A 184 -3.11 1.36 -12.92
CA GLY A 184 -1.75 1.80 -12.68
C GLY A 184 -0.88 0.70 -12.11
N ILE A 185 0.43 0.91 -12.24
CA ILE A 185 1.48 0.09 -11.62
C ILE A 185 2.41 1.01 -10.84
N HIS A 186 2.64 0.70 -9.56
CA HIS A 186 3.83 1.10 -8.83
C HIS A 186 4.93 0.07 -9.10
N LEU A 187 5.99 0.49 -9.77
CA LEU A 187 7.00 -0.40 -10.28
C LEU A 187 8.31 -0.29 -9.49
N HIS A 188 8.54 -1.28 -8.69
CA HIS A 188 9.78 -1.61 -8.00
C HIS A 188 9.80 -3.10 -7.71
N CYS A 189 10.89 -3.62 -7.16
CA CYS A 189 10.97 -5.00 -6.71
C CYS A 189 11.41 -5.10 -5.26
N SER A 190 10.96 -6.16 -4.59
CA SER A 190 11.34 -6.51 -3.22
C SER A 190 11.50 -8.03 -3.09
N LEU A 191 12.72 -8.50 -2.87
CA LEU A 191 13.02 -9.90 -2.57
C LEU A 191 13.31 -10.04 -1.07
N SER A 192 12.28 -9.87 -0.26
CA SER A 192 12.38 -9.72 1.21
C SER A 192 12.34 -11.02 2.01
N GLY A 193 12.07 -12.14 1.36
CA GLY A 193 11.73 -13.39 2.06
C GLY A 193 12.80 -13.91 3.04
N GLU A 194 14.09 -13.74 2.76
CA GLU A 194 15.15 -14.11 3.69
C GLU A 194 15.10 -13.23 4.96
N TYR A 195 14.98 -11.92 4.78
CA TYR A 195 14.89 -10.98 5.88
C TYR A 195 13.63 -11.23 6.72
N VAL A 196 12.48 -11.40 6.09
CA VAL A 196 11.21 -11.66 6.78
C VAL A 196 11.32 -12.91 7.65
N ARG A 197 11.78 -14.05 7.11
CA ARG A 197 11.93 -15.28 7.91
C ARG A 197 12.88 -15.14 9.09
N ALA A 198 13.89 -14.31 8.99
CA ALA A 198 14.87 -14.09 10.07
C ALA A 198 14.43 -13.09 11.13
N HIS A 199 13.50 -12.16 10.80
CA HIS A 199 13.22 -11.00 11.64
C HIS A 199 11.73 -10.81 11.99
N THR A 200 10.88 -11.78 11.64
CA THR A 200 9.46 -11.79 12.01
C THR A 200 9.05 -13.04 12.79
N GLY A 201 7.83 -13.06 13.31
CA GLY A 201 7.33 -14.12 14.18
C GLY A 201 7.57 -13.86 15.67
N PHE A 202 8.20 -12.75 16.03
CA PHE A 202 8.49 -12.38 17.43
C PHE A 202 8.67 -10.87 17.56
N LEU A 203 8.48 -10.36 18.78
CA LEU A 203 8.83 -8.97 19.08
C LEU A 203 10.35 -8.87 19.30
N PRO A 204 11.04 -7.94 18.63
CA PRO A 204 12.48 -7.80 18.78
C PRO A 204 12.87 -7.34 20.19
N PRO A 205 14.00 -7.83 20.75
CA PRO A 205 14.50 -7.33 22.01
C PRO A 205 14.83 -5.84 21.91
N GLY A 206 14.50 -5.07 22.95
CA GLY A 206 14.75 -3.65 22.98
C GLY A 206 13.75 -2.78 22.21
N LEU A 207 12.60 -3.33 21.85
CA LEU A 207 11.50 -2.53 21.27
C LEU A 207 11.14 -1.39 22.24
N PRO A 208 11.15 -0.11 21.81
CA PRO A 208 10.87 1.02 22.69
C PRO A 208 9.48 0.99 23.31
N LEU A 209 9.37 1.38 24.57
CA LEU A 209 8.07 1.53 25.23
C LEU A 209 7.32 2.80 24.75
N ASP A 210 8.05 3.86 24.46
CA ASP A 210 7.50 5.08 23.87
C ASP A 210 6.99 4.80 22.46
N TYR A 211 5.72 5.10 22.18
CA TYR A 211 5.08 4.74 20.92
C TYR A 211 5.75 5.36 19.70
N LEU A 212 6.10 6.64 19.74
CA LEU A 212 6.70 7.30 18.57
C LEU A 212 8.09 6.74 18.23
N LYS A 213 8.88 6.41 19.27
CA LYS A 213 10.17 5.71 19.08
C LYS A 213 9.95 4.30 18.56
N ARG A 214 8.94 3.58 19.07
CA ARG A 214 8.54 2.25 18.63
C ARG A 214 8.07 2.28 17.18
N TYR A 215 7.24 3.26 16.81
CA TYR A 215 6.81 3.48 15.42
C TYR A 215 8.00 3.70 14.48
N GLY A 216 8.94 4.58 14.85
CA GLY A 216 10.17 4.80 14.08
C GLY A 216 11.08 3.57 14.01
N PHE A 217 11.06 2.71 15.04
CA PHE A 217 11.77 1.43 15.03
C PHE A 217 11.11 0.45 14.06
N GLY A 218 9.78 0.30 14.10
CA GLY A 218 9.00 -0.50 13.17
C GLY A 218 9.13 -0.03 11.73
N TYR A 219 9.07 1.28 11.50
CA TYR A 219 9.25 1.84 10.16
C TYR A 219 10.58 1.43 9.51
N ARG A 220 11.69 1.45 10.26
CA ARG A 220 12.99 0.95 9.75
C ARG A 220 12.97 -0.55 9.44
N HIS A 221 12.20 -1.35 10.19
CA HIS A 221 12.00 -2.76 9.90
C HIS A 221 11.25 -2.94 8.57
N ILE A 222 10.18 -2.19 8.36
CA ILE A 222 9.38 -2.24 7.12
C ILE A 222 10.21 -1.85 5.90
N LEU A 223 11.05 -0.82 5.99
CA LEU A 223 11.97 -0.44 4.90
C LEU A 223 13.03 -1.51 4.53
N ARG A 224 13.21 -2.54 5.37
CA ARG A 224 14.05 -3.70 5.05
C ARG A 224 13.26 -4.80 4.33
N ILE A 225 11.94 -4.76 4.40
CA ILE A 225 11.03 -5.64 3.69
C ILE A 225 10.68 -5.01 2.34
N ASP A 226 10.22 -3.79 2.41
CA ASP A 226 9.81 -3.00 1.24
C ASP A 226 10.98 -2.13 0.76
N THR A 227 11.83 -2.72 -0.08
CA THR A 227 13.14 -2.17 -0.40
C THR A 227 13.15 -1.18 -1.55
N HIS A 228 12.07 -1.12 -2.34
CA HIS A 228 11.92 -0.21 -3.49
C HIS A 228 13.12 -0.23 -4.44
N GLN A 229 13.59 -1.43 -4.79
CA GLN A 229 14.74 -1.60 -5.69
C GLN A 229 14.31 -1.61 -7.16
N PRO A 230 15.16 -1.16 -8.09
CA PRO A 230 14.86 -1.23 -9.50
C PRO A 230 14.87 -2.68 -10.02
N TRP A 231 13.97 -3.00 -10.91
CA TRP A 231 14.04 -4.22 -11.69
C TRP A 231 15.28 -4.21 -12.59
N THR A 232 16.03 -5.31 -12.57
CA THR A 232 17.19 -5.53 -13.43
C THR A 232 16.95 -6.63 -14.45
N SER A 233 15.91 -7.45 -14.24
CA SER A 233 15.52 -8.53 -15.14
C SER A 233 14.53 -8.03 -16.20
N PRO A 234 14.71 -8.39 -17.48
CA PRO A 234 13.77 -8.06 -18.54
C PRO A 234 12.41 -8.79 -18.43
N ALA A 235 12.28 -9.80 -17.55
CA ALA A 235 11.02 -10.49 -17.30
C ALA A 235 9.88 -9.53 -16.90
N ILE A 236 10.19 -8.40 -16.28
CA ILE A 236 9.20 -7.38 -15.91
C ILE A 236 8.55 -6.72 -17.14
N CYS A 237 9.20 -6.70 -18.28
CA CYS A 237 8.64 -6.12 -19.51
C CYS A 237 7.36 -6.83 -19.91
N GLU A 238 7.36 -8.16 -19.90
CA GLU A 238 6.19 -8.99 -20.24
C GLU A 238 5.02 -8.77 -19.27
N VAL A 239 5.32 -8.58 -17.98
CA VAL A 239 4.31 -8.25 -16.95
C VAL A 239 3.64 -6.91 -17.26
N VAL A 240 4.44 -5.88 -17.53
CA VAL A 240 3.93 -4.52 -17.81
C VAL A 240 3.15 -4.51 -19.13
N GLU A 241 3.64 -5.18 -20.17
CA GLU A 241 2.93 -5.31 -21.44
C GLU A 241 1.60 -6.04 -21.30
N ARG A 242 1.58 -7.13 -20.52
CA ARG A 242 0.37 -7.90 -20.26
C ARG A 242 -0.70 -7.08 -19.54
N ILE A 243 -0.31 -6.27 -18.56
CA ILE A 243 -1.24 -5.40 -17.81
C ILE A 243 -1.70 -4.23 -18.69
N GLY A 244 -0.78 -3.59 -19.43
CA GLY A 244 -1.07 -2.42 -20.26
C GLY A 244 -1.62 -1.23 -19.44
N PRO A 245 -0.96 -0.80 -18.35
CA PRO A 245 -1.50 0.19 -17.45
C PRO A 245 -1.60 1.59 -18.07
N ASP A 246 -2.61 2.38 -17.66
CA ASP A 246 -2.71 3.80 -18.00
C ASP A 246 -1.62 4.65 -17.32
N TYR A 247 -1.16 4.19 -16.15
CA TYR A 247 -0.17 4.87 -15.31
C TYR A 247 0.95 3.91 -14.90
N LEU A 248 2.19 4.30 -15.15
CA LEU A 248 3.38 3.58 -14.69
C LEU A 248 4.25 4.52 -13.86
N VAL A 249 4.48 4.17 -12.61
CA VAL A 249 5.28 4.96 -11.67
C VAL A 249 6.53 4.17 -11.28
N HIS A 250 7.71 4.75 -11.47
CA HIS A 250 8.95 4.23 -10.91
C HIS A 250 9.00 4.60 -9.43
N GLU A 251 8.63 3.67 -8.55
CA GLU A 251 8.60 3.89 -7.11
C GLU A 251 9.89 3.37 -6.46
N LEU A 252 10.94 4.16 -6.60
CA LEU A 252 12.31 3.74 -6.27
C LEU A 252 12.86 4.51 -5.08
N SER A 253 13.48 3.79 -4.15
CA SER A 253 14.26 4.36 -3.05
C SER A 253 15.68 4.62 -3.48
N ALA A 254 16.20 5.81 -3.16
CA ALA A 254 17.58 6.18 -3.44
C ALA A 254 18.06 7.24 -2.44
N PRO A 255 19.35 7.22 -2.06
CA PRO A 255 19.90 8.15 -1.08
C PRO A 255 19.99 9.59 -1.60
N ASP A 256 20.11 9.77 -2.91
CA ASP A 256 20.23 11.06 -3.56
C ASP A 256 19.66 11.05 -4.97
N ARG A 257 19.69 12.22 -5.63
CA ARG A 257 19.15 12.39 -6.99
C ARG A 257 19.90 11.56 -8.04
N GLY A 258 21.22 11.51 -7.98
CA GLY A 258 22.05 10.78 -8.96
C GLY A 258 21.77 9.27 -8.90
N ALA A 259 21.72 8.73 -7.68
CA ALA A 259 21.37 7.33 -7.47
C ALA A 259 19.92 7.02 -7.95
N ARG A 260 18.97 7.96 -7.79
CA ARG A 260 17.60 7.81 -8.29
C ARG A 260 17.56 7.81 -9.82
N GLU A 261 18.27 8.72 -10.47
CA GLU A 261 18.37 8.77 -11.92
C GLU A 261 18.96 7.46 -12.47
N GLU A 262 20.03 6.94 -11.86
CA GLU A 262 20.62 5.65 -12.26
C GLU A 262 19.62 4.47 -12.03
N ALA A 263 18.92 4.43 -10.91
CA ALA A 263 17.92 3.41 -10.65
C ALA A 263 16.78 3.43 -11.70
N ILE A 264 16.33 4.63 -12.10
CA ILE A 264 15.34 4.79 -13.20
C ILE A 264 15.93 4.29 -14.53
N HIS A 265 17.19 4.59 -14.85
CA HIS A 265 17.84 4.09 -16.05
C HIS A 265 17.98 2.56 -16.06
N ILE A 266 18.34 1.96 -14.92
CA ILE A 266 18.38 0.50 -14.75
C ILE A 266 17.00 -0.10 -15.05
N GLN A 267 15.95 0.41 -14.42
CA GLN A 267 14.60 -0.09 -14.60
C GLN A 267 14.06 0.14 -16.02
N ASN A 268 14.39 1.25 -16.65
CA ASN A 268 14.05 1.49 -18.05
C ASN A 268 14.74 0.49 -19.00
N ARG A 269 16.00 0.12 -18.76
CA ARG A 269 16.69 -0.94 -19.52
C ARG A 269 15.96 -2.28 -19.36
N ALA A 270 15.53 -2.64 -18.15
CA ALA A 270 14.74 -3.86 -17.92
C ALA A 270 13.39 -3.84 -18.66
N LEU A 271 12.80 -2.66 -18.86
CA LEU A 271 11.58 -2.46 -19.63
C LEU A 271 11.81 -2.35 -21.15
N GLY A 272 13.05 -2.51 -21.65
CA GLY A 272 13.37 -2.32 -23.06
C GLY A 272 13.25 -0.87 -23.57
N ARG A 273 13.31 0.12 -22.66
CA ARG A 273 13.15 1.55 -22.92
C ARG A 273 14.47 2.32 -22.77
N GLY A 274 15.59 1.69 -23.06
CA GLY A 274 16.93 2.26 -22.95
C GLY A 274 17.42 2.94 -24.22
#